data_a43d0c1b266afdbb72e0bb5d2686038a
#
_entry.id   a43d0c1b266afdbb72e0bb5d2686038a
#
_cell.length_a   1.000
_cell.length_b   1.000
_cell.length_c   1.000
_cell.angle_alpha   90.00
_cell.angle_beta   90.00
_cell.angle_gamma   90.00
#
_symmetry.space_group_name_H-M   'P 1'
#
loop_
_entity.id
_entity.type
_entity.pdbx_description
1 polymer ?
#
loop_
_entity_poly.entity_id
_entity_poly.type
_entity_poly.pdbx_seq_one_letter_code
_entity_poly.pdbx_strand_id
1 'polypeptide(L)'
;MHSNSVINNGNTVMNNGYALPLQDHTARGHSQLSPSGAHRWMLCPASVQFQKKLGIISQSSEYAAEGTAVHEIIERCLKDGAEPIDFIGKTLSVDKFEKTITEKMADNAAVMVNFCRMKKSNNADLYSEIYLDLSDMFIDGLDGGTADCVIISHDKKSAVIADYKNGAVKVDVTYNDQLLIYAVGAIERFELPQDCIVELAIIQPNVYKEPQLFSLTVSEIEEWRDNILVPCALRCSEENPQFVPGEIQCKYCPCSGQCQHQNSYLMEQTKLDFSTVPSPDALTAEQKLKIFSAAEQIKKFIDEVVKSVTADMLQGGKYHGLKLVRKATKRKFTELASDVVMSPLLDYLDEDDIFEKKIKGITEIEKLLKKRGIKDYKKIVDSCTEKPDGEVIAVEESDKRAEYVPQLEVKQ
;
A
#
# COMPACT_ATOMS: atom_id res chain seq x y z
N MET A 1 27.25 6.14 -34.22
CA MET A 1 27.60 6.42 -32.81
C MET A 1 26.54 7.38 -32.27
N HIS A 2 25.47 6.87 -31.68
CA HIS A 2 24.49 7.65 -30.95
C HIS A 2 24.34 7.00 -29.58
N SER A 3 24.89 7.67 -28.58
CA SER A 3 24.75 7.32 -27.18
C SER A 3 23.37 7.74 -26.69
N ASN A 4 22.49 6.77 -26.47
CA ASN A 4 21.25 7.00 -25.70
C ASN A 4 21.61 7.05 -24.22
N SER A 5 21.56 8.23 -23.64
CA SER A 5 21.57 8.41 -22.19
C SER A 5 20.23 7.98 -21.62
N VAL A 6 20.20 6.84 -20.94
CA VAL A 6 19.07 6.40 -20.11
C VAL A 6 19.08 7.28 -18.85
N ILE A 7 18.02 8.05 -18.66
CA ILE A 7 17.81 8.82 -17.42
C ILE A 7 17.27 7.82 -16.38
N ASN A 8 18.13 7.39 -15.46
CA ASN A 8 17.74 6.63 -14.29
C ASN A 8 17.03 7.59 -13.30
N ASN A 9 15.74 7.42 -13.08
CA ASN A 9 15.04 7.99 -11.95
C ASN A 9 15.37 7.17 -10.69
N GLY A 10 16.54 7.46 -10.10
CA GLY A 10 17.01 6.74 -8.92
C GLY A 10 16.31 7.24 -7.65
N ASN A 11 15.59 6.37 -6.97
CA ASN A 11 15.26 6.52 -5.56
C ASN A 11 16.53 6.33 -4.72
N THR A 12 16.78 7.22 -3.77
CA THR A 12 18.06 7.31 -3.06
C THR A 12 17.88 7.14 -1.55
N VAL A 13 18.72 6.33 -0.93
CA VAL A 13 18.80 6.15 0.53
C VAL A 13 19.81 7.10 1.13
N MET A 14 19.43 7.85 2.16
CA MET A 14 20.32 8.77 2.87
C MET A 14 20.85 8.14 4.16
N ASN A 15 22.16 8.10 4.32
CA ASN A 15 22.82 7.66 5.55
C ASN A 15 24.04 8.57 5.78
N ASN A 16 24.02 9.43 6.79
CA ASN A 16 25.14 10.29 7.19
C ASN A 16 25.78 11.04 5.99
N GLY A 17 24.96 11.57 5.08
CA GLY A 17 25.42 12.32 3.93
C GLY A 17 25.73 11.50 2.66
N TYR A 18 25.54 10.18 2.68
CA TYR A 18 25.68 9.33 1.49
C TYR A 18 24.35 8.70 1.12
N ALA A 19 23.93 8.91 -0.12
CA ALA A 19 22.72 8.32 -0.69
C ALA A 19 23.04 6.93 -1.25
N LEU A 20 22.29 5.89 -0.85
CA LEU A 20 22.35 4.55 -1.44
C LEU A 20 21.26 4.45 -2.51
N PRO A 21 21.59 4.07 -3.77
CA PRO A 21 20.58 3.88 -4.80
C PRO A 21 19.69 2.68 -4.46
N LEU A 22 18.35 2.84 -4.64
CA LEU A 22 17.42 1.72 -4.63
C LEU A 22 17.63 0.86 -5.89
N GLN A 23 17.48 -0.47 -5.78
CA GLN A 23 17.43 -1.32 -6.95
C GLN A 23 16.12 -1.05 -7.71
N ASP A 24 16.22 -0.86 -9.02
CA ASP A 24 15.07 -0.50 -9.86
C ASP A 24 14.22 -1.74 -10.16
N HIS A 25 13.14 -1.93 -9.40
CA HIS A 25 12.13 -2.97 -9.63
C HIS A 25 10.98 -2.47 -10.51
N THR A 26 10.97 -1.18 -10.90
CA THR A 26 9.86 -0.53 -11.61
C THR A 26 9.89 -0.72 -13.12
N ALA A 27 10.93 -1.30 -13.68
CA ALA A 27 11.13 -1.40 -15.13
C ALA A 27 10.14 -2.33 -15.86
N ARG A 28 9.34 -3.14 -15.14
CA ARG A 28 8.29 -3.99 -15.71
C ARG A 28 6.95 -3.56 -15.16
N GLY A 29 6.00 -3.26 -16.07
CA GLY A 29 4.63 -2.93 -15.69
C GLY A 29 4.03 -4.02 -14.80
N HIS A 30 3.24 -3.63 -13.81
CA HIS A 30 2.53 -4.61 -12.98
C HIS A 30 1.58 -5.43 -13.84
N SER A 31 1.64 -6.76 -13.75
CA SER A 31 0.67 -7.67 -14.35
C SER A 31 -0.75 -7.27 -13.93
N GLN A 32 -1.69 -7.25 -14.87
CA GLN A 32 -3.09 -6.93 -14.56
C GLN A 32 -3.70 -7.97 -13.64
N LEU A 33 -3.34 -9.26 -13.83
CA LEU A 33 -3.66 -10.38 -12.96
C LEU A 33 -2.48 -10.66 -12.02
N SER A 34 -2.09 -9.65 -11.23
CA SER A 34 -0.95 -9.77 -10.32
C SER A 34 -1.17 -10.86 -9.27
N PRO A 35 -0.13 -11.62 -8.89
CA PRO A 35 -0.23 -12.62 -7.82
C PRO A 35 -0.75 -12.04 -6.50
N SER A 36 -0.28 -10.88 -6.09
CA SER A 36 -0.75 -10.20 -4.86
C SER A 36 -2.22 -9.78 -4.91
N GLY A 37 -2.79 -9.59 -6.11
CA GLY A 37 -4.20 -9.28 -6.34
C GLY A 37 -5.10 -10.51 -6.54
N ALA A 38 -4.56 -11.73 -6.53
CA ALA A 38 -5.27 -12.96 -6.88
C ALA A 38 -6.55 -13.16 -6.06
N HIS A 39 -6.50 -12.95 -4.75
CA HIS A 39 -7.66 -13.01 -3.86
C HIS A 39 -8.86 -12.14 -4.31
N ARG A 40 -8.63 -11.14 -5.16
CA ARG A 40 -9.64 -10.26 -5.71
C ARG A 40 -10.11 -10.73 -7.09
N TRP A 41 -9.19 -10.84 -8.06
CA TRP A 41 -9.57 -11.08 -9.44
C TRP A 41 -10.02 -12.52 -9.69
N MET A 42 -9.52 -13.49 -8.96
CA MET A 42 -10.01 -14.88 -9.05
C MET A 42 -11.46 -15.01 -8.60
N LEU A 43 -11.87 -14.24 -7.59
CA LEU A 43 -13.25 -14.23 -7.08
C LEU A 43 -14.18 -13.28 -7.82
N CYS A 44 -13.67 -12.13 -8.29
CA CYS A 44 -14.45 -11.12 -9.02
C CYS A 44 -13.76 -10.75 -10.35
N PRO A 45 -13.97 -11.53 -11.41
CA PRO A 45 -13.31 -11.34 -12.71
C PRO A 45 -13.46 -9.92 -13.27
N ALA A 46 -14.67 -9.34 -13.16
CA ALA A 46 -14.93 -7.97 -13.65
C ALA A 46 -14.08 -6.89 -12.96
N SER A 47 -13.53 -7.16 -11.78
CA SER A 47 -12.80 -6.16 -10.99
C SER A 47 -11.58 -5.58 -11.72
N VAL A 48 -10.94 -6.35 -12.58
CA VAL A 48 -9.73 -5.95 -13.34
C VAL A 48 -10.10 -4.96 -14.44
N GLN A 49 -11.03 -5.36 -15.32
CA GLN A 49 -11.48 -4.49 -16.42
C GLN A 49 -12.18 -3.22 -15.89
N PHE A 50 -12.93 -3.35 -14.80
CA PHE A 50 -13.59 -2.21 -14.17
C PHE A 50 -12.60 -1.20 -13.57
N GLN A 51 -11.54 -1.66 -12.91
CA GLN A 51 -10.44 -0.82 -12.43
C GLN A 51 -9.79 -0.06 -13.59
N LYS A 52 -9.49 -0.76 -14.69
CA LYS A 52 -8.91 -0.17 -15.91
C LYS A 52 -9.85 0.88 -16.52
N LYS A 53 -11.15 0.56 -16.62
CA LYS A 53 -12.18 1.48 -17.14
C LYS A 53 -12.30 2.77 -16.33
N LEU A 54 -12.17 2.68 -15.01
CA LEU A 54 -12.20 3.84 -14.10
C LEU A 54 -10.87 4.60 -14.07
N GLY A 55 -9.80 4.10 -14.68
CA GLY A 55 -8.47 4.71 -14.64
C GLY A 55 -7.87 4.76 -13.22
N ILE A 56 -8.31 3.84 -12.34
CA ILE A 56 -7.85 3.83 -10.95
C ILE A 56 -6.45 3.22 -10.88
N ILE A 57 -5.47 4.05 -10.52
CA ILE A 57 -4.12 3.61 -10.19
C ILE A 57 -4.05 3.41 -8.68
N SER A 58 -3.61 2.21 -8.25
CA SER A 58 -3.39 1.93 -6.83
C SER A 58 -2.36 2.91 -6.27
N GLN A 59 -2.75 3.70 -5.28
CA GLN A 59 -1.82 4.60 -4.60
C GLN A 59 -1.23 3.90 -3.38
N SER A 60 0.07 4.02 -3.24
CA SER A 60 0.76 3.59 -2.02
C SER A 60 0.27 4.40 -0.83
N SER A 61 -0.01 3.73 0.27
CA SER A 61 -0.30 4.35 1.57
C SER A 61 0.98 4.42 2.41
N GLU A 62 0.97 5.27 3.43
CA GLU A 62 2.09 5.33 4.36
C GLU A 62 2.41 3.97 5.00
N TYR A 63 1.38 3.18 5.24
CA TYR A 63 1.50 1.83 5.79
C TYR A 63 2.09 0.83 4.77
N ALA A 64 1.68 0.93 3.51
CA ALA A 64 2.26 0.11 2.43
C ALA A 64 3.73 0.47 2.21
N ALA A 65 4.10 1.75 2.30
CA ALA A 65 5.49 2.20 2.19
C ALA A 65 6.39 1.65 3.31
N GLU A 66 5.87 1.42 4.52
CA GLU A 66 6.61 0.71 5.57
C GLU A 66 6.91 -0.73 5.17
N GLY A 67 5.91 -1.44 4.65
CA GLY A 67 6.09 -2.81 4.14
C GLY A 67 7.16 -2.86 3.04
N THR A 68 7.09 -1.98 2.06
CA THR A 68 8.09 -1.87 0.98
C THR A 68 9.49 -1.59 1.51
N ALA A 69 9.63 -0.75 2.54
CA ALA A 69 10.93 -0.51 3.16
C ALA A 69 11.50 -1.76 3.85
N VAL A 70 10.66 -2.60 4.45
CA VAL A 70 11.10 -3.87 5.05
C VAL A 70 11.49 -4.89 3.97
N HIS A 71 10.76 -4.99 2.84
CA HIS A 71 11.15 -5.83 1.70
C HIS A 71 12.53 -5.43 1.15
N GLU A 72 12.80 -4.13 1.01
CA GLU A 72 14.13 -3.64 0.57
C GLU A 72 15.26 -4.07 1.52
N ILE A 73 15.02 -4.04 2.84
CA ILE A 73 16.00 -4.53 3.82
C ILE A 73 16.23 -6.03 3.64
N ILE A 74 15.15 -6.82 3.53
CA ILE A 74 15.21 -8.27 3.34
C ILE A 74 16.03 -8.59 2.09
N GLU A 75 15.73 -7.94 0.98
CA GLU A 75 16.43 -8.13 -0.29
C GLU A 75 17.93 -7.91 -0.14
N ARG A 76 18.34 -6.75 0.42
CA ARG A 76 19.78 -6.44 0.62
C ARG A 76 20.46 -7.43 1.55
N CYS A 77 19.78 -7.87 2.60
CA CYS A 77 20.33 -8.87 3.52
C CYS A 77 20.54 -10.23 2.83
N LEU A 78 19.65 -10.61 1.93
CA LEU A 78 19.73 -11.88 1.22
C LEU A 78 20.70 -11.84 0.03
N LYS A 79 20.80 -10.71 -0.69
CA LYS A 79 21.69 -10.54 -1.84
C LYS A 79 23.12 -10.17 -1.44
N ASP A 80 23.25 -9.20 -0.54
CA ASP A 80 24.55 -8.56 -0.23
C ASP A 80 25.18 -9.09 1.06
N GLY A 81 24.45 -9.93 1.81
CA GLY A 81 24.91 -10.47 3.09
C GLY A 81 24.91 -9.46 4.24
N ALA A 82 24.19 -8.32 4.09
CA ALA A 82 24.01 -7.35 5.18
C ALA A 82 23.17 -7.92 6.31
N GLU A 83 23.21 -7.27 7.47
CA GLU A 83 22.35 -7.63 8.60
C GLU A 83 21.24 -6.59 8.79
N PRO A 84 20.00 -7.00 9.13
CA PRO A 84 18.88 -6.07 9.30
C PRO A 84 19.17 -4.94 10.29
N ILE A 85 19.93 -5.19 11.33
CA ILE A 85 20.32 -4.22 12.36
C ILE A 85 21.15 -3.06 11.78
N ASP A 86 21.89 -3.28 10.69
CA ASP A 86 22.73 -2.27 10.04
C ASP A 86 21.91 -1.15 9.38
N PHE A 87 20.60 -1.35 9.23
CA PHE A 87 19.68 -0.39 8.62
C PHE A 87 18.98 0.51 9.63
N ILE A 88 19.04 0.22 10.92
CA ILE A 88 18.38 1.02 11.97
C ILE A 88 18.85 2.49 11.89
N GLY A 89 17.87 3.41 11.88
CA GLY A 89 18.12 4.86 11.76
C GLY A 89 18.39 5.35 10.34
N LYS A 90 18.57 4.47 9.34
CA LYS A 90 18.65 4.87 7.93
C LYS A 90 17.27 5.22 7.39
N THR A 91 17.21 6.15 6.45
CA THR A 91 15.95 6.56 5.81
C THR A 91 15.91 6.04 4.38
N LEU A 92 14.81 5.38 4.03
CA LEU A 92 14.47 4.90 2.70
C LEU A 92 13.38 5.79 2.10
N SER A 93 13.58 6.24 0.87
CA SER A 93 12.54 6.93 0.10
C SER A 93 11.72 5.88 -0.66
N VAL A 94 10.44 5.75 -0.34
CA VAL A 94 9.50 4.81 -0.96
C VAL A 94 8.32 5.60 -1.52
N ASP A 95 8.21 5.67 -2.84
CA ASP A 95 7.26 6.55 -3.54
C ASP A 95 7.39 8.02 -3.05
N LYS A 96 6.30 8.54 -2.46
CA LYS A 96 6.25 9.90 -1.88
C LYS A 96 6.55 9.93 -0.37
N PHE A 97 6.92 8.80 0.23
CA PHE A 97 7.13 8.68 1.67
C PHE A 97 8.59 8.44 1.98
N GLU A 98 9.07 9.09 3.03
CA GLU A 98 10.37 8.79 3.64
C GLU A 98 10.14 7.93 4.88
N LYS A 99 10.81 6.77 4.96
CA LYS A 99 10.69 5.82 6.05
C LYS A 99 12.02 5.64 6.74
N THR A 100 12.12 6.12 7.99
CA THR A 100 13.26 5.82 8.85
C THR A 100 13.08 4.43 9.44
N ILE A 101 14.08 3.58 9.24
CA ILE A 101 14.05 2.19 9.71
C ILE A 101 14.14 2.15 11.23
N THR A 102 13.13 1.58 11.85
CA THR A 102 13.05 1.37 13.29
C THR A 102 13.63 0.00 13.70
N GLU A 103 13.94 -0.18 15.00
CA GLU A 103 14.31 -1.50 15.54
C GLU A 103 13.27 -2.56 15.19
N LYS A 104 11.98 -2.25 15.35
CA LYS A 104 10.88 -3.16 15.01
C LYS A 104 10.89 -3.59 13.54
N MET A 105 11.15 -2.68 12.61
CA MET A 105 11.25 -3.01 11.18
C MET A 105 12.44 -3.92 10.91
N ALA A 106 13.58 -3.67 11.55
CA ALA A 106 14.77 -4.50 11.44
C ALA A 106 14.53 -5.90 12.05
N ASP A 107 13.88 -5.99 13.23
CA ASP A 107 13.52 -7.26 13.87
C ASP A 107 12.56 -8.07 12.98
N ASN A 108 11.55 -7.42 12.39
CA ASN A 108 10.63 -8.07 11.48
C ASN A 108 11.35 -8.58 10.22
N ALA A 109 12.26 -7.80 9.62
CA ALA A 109 13.09 -8.24 8.50
C ALA A 109 13.97 -9.44 8.89
N ALA A 110 14.53 -9.43 10.11
CA ALA A 110 15.39 -10.51 10.62
C ALA A 110 14.66 -11.86 10.66
N VAL A 111 13.35 -11.90 10.94
CA VAL A 111 12.58 -13.16 10.93
C VAL A 111 12.60 -13.80 9.54
N MET A 112 12.33 -13.01 8.48
CA MET A 112 12.37 -13.50 7.10
C MET A 112 13.80 -13.89 6.67
N VAL A 113 14.77 -13.02 6.93
CA VAL A 113 16.18 -13.26 6.58
C VAL A 113 16.71 -14.54 7.22
N ASN A 114 16.45 -14.72 8.52
CA ASN A 114 16.88 -15.92 9.25
C ASN A 114 16.18 -17.18 8.74
N PHE A 115 14.88 -17.10 8.42
CA PHE A 115 14.14 -18.20 7.82
C PHE A 115 14.77 -18.62 6.49
N CYS A 116 14.99 -17.67 5.58
CA CYS A 116 15.57 -17.95 4.27
C CYS A 116 17.01 -18.51 4.39
N ARG A 117 17.84 -17.95 5.27
CA ARG A 117 19.19 -18.43 5.52
C ARG A 117 19.20 -19.84 6.11
N MET A 118 18.26 -20.16 7.02
CA MET A 118 18.12 -21.50 7.58
C MET A 118 17.66 -22.53 6.54
N LYS A 119 16.75 -22.14 5.63
CA LYS A 119 16.27 -23.01 4.55
C LYS A 119 17.32 -23.21 3.44
N LYS A 120 18.17 -22.20 3.23
CA LYS A 120 19.29 -22.31 2.29
C LYS A 120 20.36 -23.25 2.83
N SER A 121 20.45 -24.44 2.26
CA SER A 121 21.56 -25.38 2.50
C SER A 121 22.72 -25.15 1.53
N ASN A 122 23.86 -25.83 1.77
CA ASN A 122 24.98 -25.83 0.79
C ASN A 122 24.61 -26.47 -0.55
N ASN A 123 23.50 -27.22 -0.61
CA ASN A 123 22.99 -27.89 -1.80
C ASN A 123 21.72 -27.21 -2.37
N ALA A 124 21.54 -25.92 -2.14
CA ALA A 124 20.41 -25.16 -2.63
C ALA A 124 20.83 -23.74 -3.05
N ASP A 125 20.18 -23.22 -4.07
CA ASP A 125 20.31 -21.83 -4.51
C ASP A 125 19.16 -21.00 -3.96
N LEU A 126 19.46 -19.76 -3.55
CA LEU A 126 18.50 -18.78 -3.05
C LEU A 126 18.41 -17.62 -4.04
N TYR A 127 17.20 -17.25 -4.39
CA TYR A 127 16.85 -16.13 -5.24
C TYR A 127 15.96 -15.18 -4.47
N SER A 128 16.40 -13.93 -4.27
CA SER A 128 15.62 -12.87 -3.61
C SER A 128 15.08 -11.90 -4.66
N GLU A 129 13.83 -11.46 -4.51
CA GLU A 129 13.13 -10.56 -5.44
C GLU A 129 13.24 -11.07 -6.89
N ILE A 130 12.85 -12.33 -7.10
CA ILE A 130 12.93 -12.98 -8.39
C ILE A 130 11.61 -12.82 -9.16
N TYR A 131 11.69 -12.30 -10.38
CA TYR A 131 10.53 -12.27 -11.26
C TYR A 131 10.28 -13.65 -11.86
N LEU A 132 9.06 -14.13 -11.67
CA LEU A 132 8.55 -15.41 -12.18
C LEU A 132 7.59 -15.10 -13.33
N ASP A 133 8.03 -15.38 -14.54
CA ASP A 133 7.31 -15.12 -15.79
C ASP A 133 6.25 -16.20 -16.02
N LEU A 134 5.04 -15.78 -16.38
CA LEU A 134 3.90 -16.64 -16.74
C LEU A 134 3.34 -16.31 -18.13
N SER A 135 4.03 -15.46 -18.90
CA SER A 135 3.57 -15.03 -20.23
C SER A 135 3.40 -16.18 -21.23
N ASP A 136 4.17 -17.27 -21.04
CA ASP A 136 4.07 -18.47 -21.87
C ASP A 136 2.74 -19.24 -21.70
N MET A 137 1.94 -18.90 -20.68
CA MET A 137 0.56 -19.40 -20.54
C MET A 137 -0.40 -18.76 -21.56
N PHE A 138 0.02 -17.70 -22.26
CA PHE A 138 -0.77 -16.97 -23.26
C PHE A 138 -2.14 -16.50 -22.77
N ILE A 139 -2.24 -16.11 -21.49
CA ILE A 139 -3.44 -15.53 -20.89
C ILE A 139 -3.24 -14.03 -20.71
N ASP A 140 -4.08 -13.22 -21.35
CA ASP A 140 -3.97 -11.76 -21.30
C ASP A 140 -3.99 -11.21 -19.86
N GLY A 141 -2.95 -10.46 -19.53
CA GLY A 141 -2.76 -9.86 -18.21
C GLY A 141 -2.18 -10.77 -17.13
N LEU A 142 -1.94 -12.07 -17.42
CA LEU A 142 -1.24 -12.98 -16.52
C LEU A 142 0.25 -13.06 -16.90
N ASP A 143 0.97 -11.97 -16.64
CA ASP A 143 2.38 -11.86 -17.05
C ASP A 143 3.35 -12.44 -16.00
N GLY A 144 2.90 -12.66 -14.78
CA GLY A 144 3.71 -13.16 -13.66
C GLY A 144 3.85 -12.15 -12.51
N GLY A 145 4.90 -12.30 -11.72
CA GLY A 145 5.17 -11.40 -10.59
C GLY A 145 6.49 -11.69 -9.90
N THR A 146 6.89 -10.78 -9.03
CA THR A 146 8.13 -10.90 -8.24
C THR A 146 7.84 -11.59 -6.92
N ALA A 147 8.54 -12.70 -6.65
CA ALA A 147 8.50 -13.42 -5.38
C ALA A 147 9.64 -12.94 -4.48
N ASP A 148 9.35 -12.71 -3.19
CA ASP A 148 10.33 -12.19 -2.22
C ASP A 148 11.54 -13.12 -2.08
N CYS A 149 11.28 -14.43 -1.97
CA CYS A 149 12.34 -15.42 -1.89
C CYS A 149 11.93 -16.77 -2.47
N VAL A 150 12.79 -17.33 -3.32
CA VAL A 150 12.67 -18.69 -3.86
C VAL A 150 13.95 -19.43 -3.54
N ILE A 151 13.85 -20.65 -3.02
CA ILE A 151 15.01 -21.51 -2.72
C ILE A 151 14.80 -22.85 -3.43
N ILE A 152 15.77 -23.28 -4.24
CA ILE A 152 15.69 -24.51 -5.02
C ILE A 152 16.85 -25.42 -4.64
N SER A 153 16.58 -26.68 -4.25
CA SER A 153 17.64 -27.67 -4.04
C SER A 153 18.28 -28.07 -5.35
N HIS A 154 19.60 -28.34 -5.35
CA HIS A 154 20.35 -28.68 -6.56
C HIS A 154 19.85 -29.98 -7.22
N ASP A 155 19.29 -30.92 -6.42
CA ASP A 155 18.65 -32.13 -6.93
C ASP A 155 17.22 -31.92 -7.40
N LYS A 156 16.70 -30.69 -7.32
CA LYS A 156 15.33 -30.31 -7.67
C LYS A 156 14.22 -31.09 -6.95
N LYS A 157 14.50 -31.71 -5.79
CA LYS A 157 13.52 -32.46 -5.02
C LYS A 157 12.75 -31.63 -4.01
N SER A 158 13.27 -30.44 -3.70
CA SER A 158 12.59 -29.50 -2.83
C SER A 158 12.75 -28.06 -3.31
N ALA A 159 11.69 -27.29 -3.16
CA ALA A 159 11.66 -25.85 -3.38
C ALA A 159 10.96 -25.16 -2.20
N VAL A 160 11.33 -23.91 -1.91
CA VAL A 160 10.64 -23.05 -0.94
C VAL A 160 10.24 -21.76 -1.62
N ILE A 161 8.99 -21.37 -1.50
CA ILE A 161 8.45 -20.07 -1.95
C ILE A 161 8.04 -19.31 -0.70
N ALA A 162 8.77 -18.26 -0.36
CA ALA A 162 8.54 -17.50 0.86
C ALA A 162 8.15 -16.06 0.55
N ASP A 163 7.16 -15.55 1.28
CA ASP A 163 6.60 -14.22 1.12
C ASP A 163 6.47 -13.52 2.50
N TYR A 164 6.96 -12.29 2.60
CA TYR A 164 6.89 -11.47 3.78
C TYR A 164 5.63 -10.62 3.81
N LYS A 165 4.95 -10.60 4.94
CA LYS A 165 3.75 -9.79 5.16
C LYS A 165 3.93 -8.84 6.35
N ASN A 166 3.97 -7.53 6.09
CA ASN A 166 4.05 -6.50 7.14
C ASN A 166 2.71 -6.25 7.84
N GLY A 167 1.59 -6.68 7.22
CA GLY A 167 0.24 -6.39 7.68
C GLY A 167 -0.14 -7.03 9.01
N ALA A 168 -1.08 -6.40 9.73
CA ALA A 168 -1.67 -6.93 10.96
C ALA A 168 -2.90 -7.83 10.71
N VAL A 169 -3.40 -7.89 9.47
CA VAL A 169 -4.49 -8.80 9.10
C VAL A 169 -3.89 -10.16 8.76
N LYS A 170 -4.38 -11.20 9.45
CA LYS A 170 -3.93 -12.58 9.28
C LYS A 170 -3.99 -13.01 7.81
N VAL A 171 -2.88 -13.56 7.29
CA VAL A 171 -2.79 -14.21 5.99
C VAL A 171 -2.62 -15.71 6.20
N ASP A 172 -3.48 -16.51 5.57
CA ASP A 172 -3.38 -17.97 5.60
C ASP A 172 -2.41 -18.45 4.51
N VAL A 173 -1.55 -19.40 4.84
CA VAL A 173 -0.61 -20.02 3.91
C VAL A 173 -1.26 -21.17 3.13
N THR A 174 -2.33 -21.76 3.67
CA THR A 174 -2.98 -22.95 3.10
C THR A 174 -3.66 -22.58 1.78
N TYR A 175 -3.23 -23.18 0.69
CA TYR A 175 -3.69 -22.86 -0.67
C TYR A 175 -3.70 -21.37 -0.97
N ASN A 176 -2.68 -20.65 -0.51
CA ASN A 176 -2.55 -19.21 -0.76
C ASN A 176 -2.33 -18.93 -2.24
N ASP A 177 -3.31 -18.28 -2.88
CA ASP A 177 -3.30 -18.02 -4.33
C ASP A 177 -2.04 -17.30 -4.80
N GLN A 178 -1.54 -16.32 -4.05
CA GLN A 178 -0.33 -15.58 -4.40
C GLN A 178 0.89 -16.49 -4.45
N LEU A 179 1.09 -17.30 -3.40
CA LEU A 179 2.22 -18.23 -3.31
C LEU A 179 2.11 -19.35 -4.35
N LEU A 180 0.90 -19.83 -4.63
CA LEU A 180 0.67 -20.85 -5.66
C LEU A 180 0.99 -20.32 -7.06
N ILE A 181 0.63 -19.08 -7.38
CA ILE A 181 1.00 -18.45 -8.65
C ILE A 181 2.53 -18.32 -8.76
N TYR A 182 3.20 -17.92 -7.70
CA TYR A 182 4.67 -17.92 -7.68
C TYR A 182 5.24 -19.33 -7.83
N ALA A 183 4.63 -20.34 -7.20
CA ALA A 183 5.08 -21.72 -7.33
C ALA A 183 4.95 -22.21 -8.79
N VAL A 184 3.85 -21.88 -9.48
CA VAL A 184 3.69 -22.20 -10.92
C VAL A 184 4.82 -21.61 -11.74
N GLY A 185 5.13 -20.32 -11.55
CA GLY A 185 6.25 -19.68 -12.27
C GLY A 185 7.63 -20.26 -11.91
N ALA A 186 7.83 -20.69 -10.64
CA ALA A 186 9.06 -21.34 -10.23
C ALA A 186 9.20 -22.75 -10.83
N ILE A 187 8.11 -23.51 -10.91
CA ILE A 187 8.09 -24.84 -11.56
C ILE A 187 8.57 -24.73 -13.01
N GLU A 188 8.01 -23.80 -13.78
CA GLU A 188 8.38 -23.60 -15.17
C GLU A 188 9.83 -23.10 -15.30
N ARG A 189 10.19 -22.03 -14.56
CA ARG A 189 11.50 -21.43 -14.65
C ARG A 189 12.65 -22.36 -14.30
N PHE A 190 12.46 -23.22 -13.29
CA PHE A 190 13.49 -24.13 -12.79
C PHE A 190 13.31 -25.59 -13.27
N GLU A 191 12.28 -25.85 -14.08
CA GLU A 191 11.97 -27.19 -14.60
C GLU A 191 11.90 -28.22 -13.47
N LEU A 192 11.05 -27.94 -12.46
CA LEU A 192 10.91 -28.81 -11.28
C LEU A 192 10.17 -30.10 -11.64
N PRO A 193 10.65 -31.29 -11.22
CA PRO A 193 9.98 -32.56 -11.50
C PRO A 193 8.68 -32.72 -10.69
N GLN A 194 7.80 -33.58 -11.16
CA GLN A 194 6.45 -33.79 -10.61
C GLN A 194 6.43 -34.19 -9.14
N ASP A 195 7.45 -34.92 -8.68
CA ASP A 195 7.62 -35.38 -7.30
C ASP A 195 8.38 -34.38 -6.40
N CYS A 196 8.79 -33.22 -6.94
CA CYS A 196 9.39 -32.16 -6.12
C CYS A 196 8.39 -31.67 -5.09
N ILE A 197 8.82 -31.52 -3.85
CA ILE A 197 8.03 -30.93 -2.76
C ILE A 197 8.27 -29.42 -2.74
N VAL A 198 7.21 -28.65 -2.92
CA VAL A 198 7.23 -27.19 -2.83
C VAL A 198 6.63 -26.77 -1.50
N GLU A 199 7.45 -26.16 -0.64
CA GLU A 199 7.04 -25.58 0.63
C GLU A 199 6.68 -24.11 0.41
N LEU A 200 5.46 -23.73 0.67
CA LEU A 200 4.96 -22.35 0.70
C LEU A 200 5.12 -21.81 2.12
N ALA A 201 5.63 -20.58 2.24
CA ALA A 201 5.89 -19.96 3.53
C ALA A 201 5.34 -18.51 3.59
N ILE A 202 4.53 -18.21 4.59
CA ILE A 202 4.15 -16.84 4.95
C ILE A 202 4.91 -16.44 6.22
N ILE A 203 5.68 -15.37 6.11
CA ILE A 203 6.43 -14.78 7.23
C ILE A 203 5.75 -13.48 7.62
N GLN A 204 4.97 -13.50 8.69
CA GLN A 204 4.16 -12.36 9.15
C GLN A 204 4.39 -12.07 10.63
N PRO A 205 5.53 -11.46 11.02
CA PRO A 205 5.95 -11.32 12.42
C PRO A 205 4.98 -10.50 13.28
N ASN A 206 4.22 -9.57 12.67
CA ASN A 206 3.22 -8.78 13.39
C ASN A 206 1.98 -9.60 13.83
N VAL A 207 1.83 -10.85 13.36
CA VAL A 207 0.67 -11.71 13.61
C VAL A 207 1.08 -13.05 14.21
N TYR A 208 2.13 -13.66 13.66
CA TYR A 208 2.59 -14.99 14.05
C TYR A 208 4.02 -14.93 14.61
N LYS A 209 4.29 -15.72 15.64
CA LYS A 209 5.65 -15.88 16.19
C LYS A 209 6.56 -16.68 15.27
N GLU A 210 5.98 -17.63 14.55
CA GLU A 210 6.69 -18.57 13.68
C GLU A 210 6.16 -18.46 12.25
N PRO A 211 7.00 -18.69 11.22
CA PRO A 211 6.57 -18.81 9.85
C PRO A 211 5.45 -19.84 9.68
N GLN A 212 4.44 -19.51 8.86
CA GLN A 212 3.39 -20.44 8.52
C GLN A 212 3.81 -21.21 7.27
N LEU A 213 3.71 -22.53 7.30
CA LEU A 213 4.21 -23.42 6.25
C LEU A 213 3.09 -24.30 5.71
N PHE A 214 3.10 -24.54 4.40
CA PHE A 214 2.22 -25.48 3.72
C PHE A 214 2.96 -26.10 2.55
N SER A 215 2.88 -27.42 2.38
CA SER A 215 3.65 -28.13 1.36
C SER A 215 2.74 -28.87 0.38
N LEU A 216 3.11 -28.84 -0.89
CA LEU A 216 2.46 -29.53 -2.00
C LEU A 216 3.52 -30.12 -2.92
N THR A 217 3.16 -31.14 -3.68
CA THR A 217 3.95 -31.62 -4.81
C THR A 217 3.76 -30.72 -6.04
N VAL A 218 4.70 -30.73 -6.96
CA VAL A 218 4.55 -30.05 -8.26
C VAL A 218 3.26 -30.53 -8.95
N SER A 219 2.98 -31.83 -8.92
CA SER A 219 1.76 -32.39 -9.52
C SER A 219 0.47 -31.76 -8.96
N GLU A 220 0.37 -31.57 -7.64
CA GLU A 220 -0.79 -30.92 -6.99
C GLU A 220 -0.91 -29.44 -7.36
N ILE A 221 0.23 -28.75 -7.52
CA ILE A 221 0.26 -27.33 -7.94
C ILE A 221 -0.18 -27.18 -9.39
N GLU A 222 0.26 -28.10 -10.28
CA GLU A 222 -0.17 -28.10 -11.68
C GLU A 222 -1.67 -28.43 -11.81
N GLU A 223 -2.18 -29.36 -11.01
CA GLU A 223 -3.63 -29.63 -10.94
C GLU A 223 -4.41 -28.37 -10.49
N TRP A 224 -3.91 -27.65 -9.50
CA TRP A 224 -4.49 -26.37 -9.08
C TRP A 224 -4.39 -25.31 -10.19
N ARG A 225 -3.25 -25.21 -10.89
CA ARG A 225 -3.08 -24.32 -12.04
C ARG A 225 -4.15 -24.57 -13.09
N ASP A 226 -4.32 -25.83 -13.51
CA ASP A 226 -5.18 -26.20 -14.63
C ASP A 226 -6.67 -26.10 -14.28
N ASN A 227 -7.05 -26.46 -13.04
CA ASN A 227 -8.43 -26.49 -12.61
C ASN A 227 -8.91 -25.17 -11.96
N ILE A 228 -8.02 -24.34 -11.45
CA ILE A 228 -8.40 -23.12 -10.70
C ILE A 228 -7.79 -21.86 -11.35
N LEU A 229 -6.46 -21.75 -11.43
CA LEU A 229 -5.80 -20.53 -11.90
C LEU A 229 -6.20 -20.17 -13.34
N VAL A 230 -6.01 -21.08 -14.26
CA VAL A 230 -6.29 -20.86 -15.70
C VAL A 230 -7.76 -20.51 -15.95
N PRO A 231 -8.76 -21.26 -15.43
CA PRO A 231 -10.16 -20.89 -15.60
C PRO A 231 -10.50 -19.53 -14.97
N CYS A 232 -9.92 -19.18 -13.82
CA CYS A 232 -10.15 -17.87 -13.20
C CYS A 232 -9.56 -16.73 -14.03
N ALA A 233 -8.34 -16.89 -14.53
CA ALA A 233 -7.68 -15.89 -15.36
C ALA A 233 -8.40 -15.65 -16.69
N LEU A 234 -8.84 -16.72 -17.36
CA LEU A 234 -9.61 -16.64 -18.60
C LEU A 234 -10.93 -15.88 -18.43
N ARG A 235 -11.63 -16.07 -17.30
CA ARG A 235 -12.87 -15.32 -17.00
C ARG A 235 -12.63 -13.82 -16.89
N CYS A 236 -11.44 -13.39 -16.48
CA CYS A 236 -11.09 -11.95 -16.41
C CYS A 236 -10.98 -11.30 -17.79
N SER A 237 -10.68 -12.09 -18.84
CA SER A 237 -10.54 -11.65 -20.24
C SER A 237 -11.81 -11.78 -21.06
N GLU A 238 -12.91 -12.28 -20.50
CA GLU A 238 -14.21 -12.33 -21.18
C GLU A 238 -14.66 -10.92 -21.58
N GLU A 239 -15.47 -10.81 -22.64
CA GLU A 239 -16.02 -9.53 -23.11
C GLU A 239 -16.88 -8.84 -22.02
N ASN A 240 -17.62 -9.62 -21.24
CA ASN A 240 -18.46 -9.14 -20.15
C ASN A 240 -18.20 -9.98 -18.89
N PRO A 241 -17.08 -9.77 -18.19
CA PRO A 241 -16.75 -10.55 -17.01
C PRO A 241 -17.74 -10.28 -15.88
N GLN A 242 -18.00 -11.31 -15.09
CA GLN A 242 -18.99 -11.25 -14.02
C GLN A 242 -18.50 -10.42 -12.82
N PHE A 243 -19.35 -9.53 -12.32
CA PHE A 243 -19.19 -8.91 -11.00
C PHE A 243 -19.68 -9.88 -9.92
N VAL A 244 -18.79 -10.21 -8.99
CA VAL A 244 -19.09 -11.08 -7.85
C VAL A 244 -18.69 -10.34 -6.57
N PRO A 245 -19.56 -9.50 -6.01
CA PRO A 245 -19.26 -8.79 -4.76
C PRO A 245 -19.22 -9.76 -3.58
N GLY A 246 -18.36 -9.48 -2.60
CA GLY A 246 -18.23 -10.28 -1.38
C GLY A 246 -17.24 -9.67 -0.40
N GLU A 247 -17.15 -10.25 0.79
CA GLU A 247 -16.34 -9.72 1.89
C GLU A 247 -14.83 -9.74 1.56
N ILE A 248 -14.34 -10.82 0.95
CA ILE A 248 -12.92 -11.03 0.66
C ILE A 248 -12.47 -10.11 -0.49
N GLN A 249 -13.07 -10.27 -1.66
CA GLN A 249 -12.67 -9.61 -2.90
C GLN A 249 -12.94 -8.10 -2.92
N CYS A 250 -13.92 -7.63 -2.14
CA CYS A 250 -14.25 -6.22 -2.08
C CYS A 250 -13.46 -5.44 -1.02
N LYS A 251 -12.90 -6.12 -0.01
CA LYS A 251 -12.26 -5.49 1.15
C LYS A 251 -11.12 -4.53 0.75
N TYR A 252 -10.29 -4.97 -0.17
CA TYR A 252 -9.14 -4.19 -0.69
C TYR A 252 -9.27 -3.87 -2.18
N CYS A 253 -10.48 -3.98 -2.74
CA CYS A 253 -10.70 -3.66 -4.13
C CYS A 253 -10.46 -2.15 -4.38
N PRO A 254 -9.62 -1.77 -5.34
CA PRO A 254 -9.41 -0.36 -5.68
C PRO A 254 -10.68 0.36 -6.12
N CYS A 255 -11.66 -0.39 -6.66
CA CYS A 255 -12.96 0.14 -7.09
C CYS A 255 -14.00 0.22 -5.95
N SER A 256 -13.60 -0.10 -4.71
CA SER A 256 -14.51 -0.06 -3.56
C SER A 256 -15.11 1.34 -3.39
N GLY A 257 -16.42 1.40 -3.15
CA GLY A 257 -17.18 2.65 -3.07
C GLY A 257 -17.77 3.12 -4.41
N GLN A 258 -17.05 2.91 -5.53
CA GLN A 258 -17.53 3.27 -6.87
C GLN A 258 -18.23 2.11 -7.61
N CYS A 259 -18.14 0.90 -7.07
CA CYS A 259 -18.74 -0.29 -7.66
C CYS A 259 -20.20 -0.45 -7.25
N GLN A 260 -21.13 -0.26 -8.21
CA GLN A 260 -22.58 -0.40 -7.97
C GLN A 260 -22.94 -1.80 -7.43
N HIS A 261 -22.29 -2.86 -7.93
CA HIS A 261 -22.55 -4.23 -7.47
C HIS A 261 -22.15 -4.44 -6.01
N GLN A 262 -21.00 -3.88 -5.59
CA GLN A 262 -20.61 -3.88 -4.19
C GLN A 262 -21.58 -3.09 -3.33
N ASN A 263 -21.98 -1.90 -3.77
CA ASN A 263 -22.89 -1.05 -3.02
C ASN A 263 -24.25 -1.74 -2.80
N SER A 264 -24.81 -2.35 -3.86
CA SER A 264 -26.04 -3.14 -3.75
C SER A 264 -25.89 -4.32 -2.79
N TYR A 265 -24.78 -5.06 -2.87
CA TYR A 265 -24.45 -6.15 -1.95
C TYR A 265 -24.39 -5.68 -0.48
N LEU A 266 -23.73 -4.54 -0.21
CA LEU A 266 -23.64 -3.98 1.15
C LEU A 266 -25.00 -3.56 1.70
N MET A 267 -25.85 -2.93 0.87
CA MET A 267 -27.20 -2.54 1.26
C MET A 267 -28.05 -3.77 1.61
N GLU A 268 -27.98 -4.83 0.81
CA GLU A 268 -28.69 -6.08 1.04
C GLU A 268 -28.21 -6.78 2.32
N GLN A 269 -26.89 -6.89 2.53
CA GLN A 269 -26.31 -7.55 3.70
C GLN A 269 -26.61 -6.82 5.00
N THR A 270 -26.52 -5.50 4.99
CA THR A 270 -26.71 -4.68 6.21
C THR A 270 -28.20 -4.36 6.46
N LYS A 271 -29.03 -4.45 5.43
CA LYS A 271 -30.45 -3.99 5.48
C LYS A 271 -30.58 -2.55 5.98
N LEU A 272 -29.56 -1.72 5.68
CA LEU A 272 -29.59 -0.30 6.04
C LEU A 272 -30.54 0.45 5.12
N ASP A 273 -31.54 1.09 5.75
CA ASP A 273 -32.39 2.08 5.12
C ASP A 273 -31.97 3.45 5.65
N PHE A 274 -31.33 4.25 4.81
CA PHE A 274 -30.87 5.59 5.19
C PHE A 274 -32.01 6.60 5.41
N SER A 275 -33.26 6.26 5.00
CA SER A 275 -34.43 7.10 5.30
C SER A 275 -34.89 6.94 6.76
N THR A 276 -34.55 5.81 7.39
CA THR A 276 -34.94 5.47 8.77
C THR A 276 -33.80 4.80 9.51
N VAL A 277 -32.72 5.55 9.78
CA VAL A 277 -31.55 4.98 10.52
C VAL A 277 -31.96 4.77 11.99
N PRO A 278 -32.05 3.53 12.47
CA PRO A 278 -32.39 3.29 13.86
C PRO A 278 -31.27 3.72 14.80
N SER A 279 -31.61 4.05 16.04
CA SER A 279 -30.58 4.22 17.08
C SER A 279 -29.75 2.95 17.20
N PRO A 280 -28.43 3.05 17.40
CA PRO A 280 -27.56 1.87 17.59
C PRO A 280 -28.04 0.92 18.69
N ASP A 281 -28.75 1.44 19.71
CA ASP A 281 -29.31 0.64 20.80
C ASP A 281 -30.54 -0.17 20.38
N ALA A 282 -31.22 0.22 19.33
CA ALA A 282 -32.37 -0.50 18.77
C ALA A 282 -31.99 -1.66 17.85
N LEU A 283 -30.70 -1.78 17.49
CA LEU A 283 -30.20 -2.85 16.64
C LEU A 283 -30.01 -4.15 17.42
N THR A 284 -30.39 -5.28 16.83
CA THR A 284 -30.08 -6.61 17.36
C THR A 284 -28.57 -6.88 17.30
N ALA A 285 -28.08 -7.83 18.10
CA ALA A 285 -26.67 -8.23 18.08
C ALA A 285 -26.21 -8.71 16.69
N GLU A 286 -27.07 -9.43 15.96
CA GLU A 286 -26.80 -9.89 14.60
C GLU A 286 -26.67 -8.71 13.61
N GLN A 287 -27.58 -7.73 13.69
CA GLN A 287 -27.50 -6.52 12.86
C GLN A 287 -26.24 -5.71 13.16
N LYS A 288 -25.91 -5.53 14.45
CA LYS A 288 -24.67 -4.85 14.87
C LYS A 288 -23.43 -5.55 14.29
N LEU A 289 -23.38 -6.89 14.34
CA LEU A 289 -22.26 -7.66 13.80
C LEU A 289 -22.13 -7.49 12.29
N LYS A 290 -23.22 -7.58 11.52
CA LYS A 290 -23.22 -7.37 10.07
C LYS A 290 -22.77 -5.97 9.69
N ILE A 291 -23.28 -4.93 10.37
CA ILE A 291 -22.87 -3.54 10.15
C ILE A 291 -21.39 -3.35 10.52
N PHE A 292 -20.94 -3.92 11.64
CA PHE A 292 -19.54 -3.85 12.07
C PHE A 292 -18.60 -4.48 11.06
N SER A 293 -18.92 -5.67 10.56
CA SER A 293 -18.10 -6.37 9.53
C SER A 293 -18.04 -5.61 8.21
N ALA A 294 -19.11 -4.89 7.83
CA ALA A 294 -19.19 -4.10 6.61
C ALA A 294 -18.75 -2.62 6.79
N ALA A 295 -18.46 -2.18 8.03
CA ALA A 295 -18.28 -0.78 8.36
C ALA A 295 -17.24 -0.04 7.50
N GLU A 296 -16.08 -0.65 7.27
CA GLU A 296 -15.01 -0.07 6.44
C GLU A 296 -15.43 0.11 4.98
N GLN A 297 -16.20 -0.83 4.45
CA GLN A 297 -16.70 -0.78 3.07
C GLN A 297 -17.81 0.27 2.93
N ILE A 298 -18.71 0.35 3.91
CA ILE A 298 -19.77 1.37 3.96
C ILE A 298 -19.13 2.76 4.06
N LYS A 299 -18.13 2.93 4.91
CA LYS A 299 -17.40 4.19 5.05
C LYS A 299 -16.75 4.62 3.74
N LYS A 300 -16.07 3.70 3.06
CA LYS A 300 -15.49 3.98 1.73
C LYS A 300 -16.55 4.39 0.72
N PHE A 301 -17.70 3.74 0.69
CA PHE A 301 -18.82 4.14 -0.18
C PHE A 301 -19.28 5.56 0.10
N ILE A 302 -19.50 5.91 1.37
CA ILE A 302 -19.90 7.26 1.77
C ILE A 302 -18.83 8.28 1.38
N ASP A 303 -17.55 7.98 1.63
CA ASP A 303 -16.43 8.86 1.27
C ASP A 303 -16.38 9.11 -0.25
N GLU A 304 -16.60 8.07 -1.07
CA GLU A 304 -16.62 8.21 -2.54
C GLU A 304 -17.84 9.04 -3.03
N VAL A 305 -18.99 8.90 -2.40
CA VAL A 305 -20.16 9.77 -2.71
C VAL A 305 -19.81 11.23 -2.42
N VAL A 306 -19.21 11.51 -1.26
CA VAL A 306 -18.80 12.88 -0.88
C VAL A 306 -17.75 13.44 -1.86
N LYS A 307 -16.77 12.64 -2.27
CA LYS A 307 -15.77 13.02 -3.29
C LYS A 307 -16.42 13.30 -4.64
N SER A 308 -17.35 12.44 -5.08
CA SER A 308 -18.08 12.61 -6.35
C SER A 308 -18.85 13.93 -6.38
N VAL A 309 -19.62 14.23 -5.32
CA VAL A 309 -20.33 15.50 -5.18
C VAL A 309 -19.36 16.69 -5.27
N THR A 310 -18.22 16.61 -4.57
CA THR A 310 -17.21 17.67 -4.60
C THR A 310 -16.61 17.84 -5.99
N ALA A 311 -16.29 16.75 -6.68
CA ALA A 311 -15.74 16.76 -8.03
C ALA A 311 -16.74 17.38 -9.04
N ASP A 312 -18.00 16.99 -8.98
CA ASP A 312 -19.06 17.55 -9.81
C ASP A 312 -19.21 19.05 -9.59
N MET A 313 -19.21 19.50 -8.33
CA MET A 313 -19.30 20.92 -7.99
C MET A 313 -18.09 21.73 -8.49
N LEU A 314 -16.89 21.14 -8.46
CA LEU A 314 -15.67 21.75 -9.04
C LEU A 314 -15.76 21.90 -10.56
N GLN A 315 -16.54 21.06 -11.24
CA GLN A 315 -16.83 21.15 -12.68
C GLN A 315 -18.04 22.02 -13.01
N GLY A 316 -18.62 22.70 -12.00
CA GLY A 316 -19.76 23.61 -12.17
C GLY A 316 -21.13 22.99 -11.88
N GLY A 317 -21.17 21.72 -11.44
CA GLY A 317 -22.40 21.09 -10.94
C GLY A 317 -22.97 21.84 -9.72
N LYS A 318 -24.29 21.87 -9.60
CA LYS A 318 -24.97 22.54 -8.48
C LYS A 318 -25.84 21.57 -7.70
N TYR A 319 -25.58 21.52 -6.40
CA TYR A 319 -26.39 20.77 -5.45
C TYR A 319 -27.08 21.77 -4.49
N HIS A 320 -28.39 21.71 -4.45
CA HIS A 320 -29.16 22.58 -3.54
C HIS A 320 -28.73 22.32 -2.09
N GLY A 321 -28.46 23.38 -1.32
CA GLY A 321 -28.01 23.27 0.06
C GLY A 321 -26.50 23.07 0.26
N LEU A 322 -25.69 22.93 -0.80
CA LEU A 322 -24.25 22.74 -0.73
C LEU A 322 -23.47 23.90 -1.36
N LYS A 323 -22.30 24.21 -0.80
CA LYS A 323 -21.31 25.13 -1.41
C LYS A 323 -19.89 24.61 -1.23
N LEU A 324 -18.99 25.02 -2.10
CA LEU A 324 -17.55 24.72 -1.99
C LEU A 324 -16.87 25.69 -1.03
N VAL A 325 -16.04 25.16 -0.15
CA VAL A 325 -15.17 25.94 0.74
C VAL A 325 -13.80 25.30 0.84
N ARG A 326 -12.76 26.08 1.20
CA ARG A 326 -11.47 25.51 1.56
C ARG A 326 -11.50 24.97 2.99
N LYS A 327 -11.01 23.75 3.21
CA LYS A 327 -10.82 23.22 4.55
C LYS A 327 -9.88 24.12 5.35
N ALA A 328 -10.17 24.31 6.63
CA ALA A 328 -9.22 24.96 7.52
C ALA A 328 -7.96 24.09 7.67
N THR A 329 -6.81 24.66 7.43
CA THR A 329 -5.51 23.99 7.58
C THR A 329 -4.80 24.45 8.85
N LYS A 330 -3.95 23.59 9.40
CA LYS A 330 -3.02 23.97 10.48
C LYS A 330 -1.76 24.60 9.85
N ARG A 331 -1.16 25.55 10.58
CA ARG A 331 0.16 26.04 10.21
C ARG A 331 1.17 24.90 10.24
N LYS A 332 2.07 24.85 9.27
CA LYS A 332 3.22 23.96 9.23
C LYS A 332 4.49 24.79 9.01
N PHE A 333 5.63 24.26 9.36
CA PHE A 333 6.90 24.88 8.99
C PHE A 333 7.06 24.83 7.47
N THR A 334 7.73 25.85 6.89
CA THR A 334 7.98 25.88 5.45
C THR A 334 9.05 24.85 5.07
N GLU A 335 9.00 24.32 3.84
CA GLU A 335 9.92 23.24 3.38
C GLU A 335 11.39 23.71 3.26
N LEU A 336 11.61 25.02 3.21
CA LEU A 336 12.95 25.65 3.25
C LEU A 336 13.59 25.63 4.66
N ALA A 337 13.05 24.84 5.55
CA ALA A 337 13.17 24.96 6.99
C ALA A 337 14.37 24.28 7.64
N SER A 338 15.36 23.71 6.94
CA SER A 338 16.45 23.10 7.71
C SER A 338 17.41 24.14 8.30
N ASP A 339 17.86 25.14 7.57
CA ASP A 339 18.89 26.08 8.09
C ASP A 339 18.50 27.55 8.04
N VAL A 340 17.80 28.01 7.00
CA VAL A 340 17.48 29.44 6.81
C VAL A 340 16.24 29.89 7.59
N VAL A 341 15.23 28.97 7.74
CA VAL A 341 13.96 29.29 8.40
C VAL A 341 14.05 29.14 9.92
N MET A 342 15.00 28.37 10.42
CA MET A 342 15.26 28.24 11.85
C MET A 342 16.08 29.40 12.41
N SER A 343 16.78 30.14 11.57
CA SER A 343 17.58 31.31 12.00
C SER A 343 16.79 32.29 12.86
N PRO A 344 15.55 32.71 12.51
CA PRO A 344 14.79 33.60 13.38
C PRO A 344 14.40 33.04 14.74
N LEU A 345 14.34 31.70 14.86
CA LEU A 345 14.04 31.05 16.14
C LEU A 345 15.30 30.91 17.00
N LEU A 346 16.45 30.66 16.37
CA LEU A 346 17.74 30.51 17.05
C LEU A 346 18.25 31.81 17.67
N ASP A 347 17.76 32.98 17.23
CA ASP A 347 18.03 34.27 17.88
C ASP A 347 17.41 34.34 19.30
N TYR A 348 16.44 33.51 19.62
CA TYR A 348 15.65 33.58 20.86
C TYR A 348 15.57 32.26 21.64
N LEU A 349 15.86 31.15 21.00
CA LEU A 349 15.76 29.79 21.54
C LEU A 349 17.03 29.01 21.25
N ASP A 350 17.44 28.16 22.17
CA ASP A 350 18.52 27.20 21.92
C ASP A 350 18.02 26.02 21.07
N GLU A 351 18.92 25.31 20.38
CA GLU A 351 18.57 24.15 19.57
C GLU A 351 17.76 23.11 20.38
N ASP A 352 18.11 22.85 21.63
CA ASP A 352 17.40 21.96 22.53
C ASP A 352 15.98 22.41 22.86
N ASP A 353 15.67 23.71 22.71
CA ASP A 353 14.31 24.23 22.85
C ASP A 353 13.47 24.04 21.60
N ILE A 354 14.09 23.97 20.43
CA ILE A 354 13.44 23.85 19.13
C ILE A 354 13.27 22.37 18.75
N PHE A 355 14.30 21.57 19.01
CA PHE A 355 14.36 20.18 18.63
C PHE A 355 14.27 19.23 19.84
N GLU A 356 13.54 18.16 19.69
CA GLU A 356 13.45 17.06 20.64
C GLU A 356 13.53 15.75 19.83
N LYS A 357 14.65 15.25 19.44
CA LYS A 357 14.79 14.19 18.41
C LYS A 357 14.03 14.47 17.09
N LYS A 358 13.04 15.38 17.16
CA LYS A 358 12.29 15.99 16.05
C LYS A 358 11.90 17.41 16.48
N ILE A 359 11.60 18.24 15.48
CA ILE A 359 11.18 19.63 15.74
C ILE A 359 9.90 19.67 16.58
N LYS A 360 9.87 20.50 17.62
CA LYS A 360 8.69 20.70 18.47
C LYS A 360 7.53 21.31 17.66
N GLY A 361 6.31 21.02 18.07
CA GLY A 361 5.12 21.59 17.43
C GLY A 361 5.05 23.13 17.54
N ILE A 362 4.50 23.77 16.50
CA ILE A 362 4.38 25.24 16.42
C ILE A 362 3.81 25.87 17.70
N THR A 363 2.73 25.29 18.26
CA THR A 363 2.09 25.78 19.50
C THR A 363 3.00 25.68 20.72
N GLU A 364 3.88 24.69 20.78
CA GLU A 364 4.83 24.52 21.87
C GLU A 364 5.95 25.56 21.80
N ILE A 365 6.46 25.79 20.60
CA ILE A 365 7.44 26.86 20.33
C ILE A 365 6.87 28.25 20.67
N GLU A 366 5.61 28.53 20.31
CA GLU A 366 4.95 29.77 20.70
C GLU A 366 4.86 29.95 22.23
N LYS A 367 4.56 28.84 22.93
CA LYS A 367 4.55 28.87 24.42
C LYS A 367 5.92 29.14 25.02
N LEU A 368 6.99 28.54 24.45
CA LEU A 368 8.36 28.76 24.91
C LEU A 368 8.82 30.22 24.68
N LEU A 369 8.61 30.78 23.48
CA LEU A 369 8.92 32.15 23.16
C LEU A 369 8.18 33.13 24.10
N LYS A 370 6.87 32.90 24.33
CA LYS A 370 6.09 33.70 25.27
C LYS A 370 6.62 33.60 26.69
N LYS A 371 7.01 32.40 27.15
CA LYS A 371 7.60 32.18 28.47
C LYS A 371 8.95 32.92 28.64
N ARG A 372 9.72 33.05 27.54
CA ARG A 372 10.97 33.84 27.51
C ARG A 372 10.73 35.35 27.39
N GLY A 373 9.50 35.83 27.40
CA GLY A 373 9.14 37.25 27.37
C GLY A 373 9.26 37.91 25.99
N ILE A 374 9.37 37.13 24.91
CA ILE A 374 9.47 37.65 23.54
C ILE A 374 8.12 38.24 23.11
N LYS A 375 8.03 39.56 22.96
CA LYS A 375 6.77 40.26 22.63
C LYS A 375 6.30 39.98 21.20
N ASP A 376 7.20 39.88 20.25
CA ASP A 376 6.94 39.71 18.82
C ASP A 376 6.92 38.23 18.38
N TYR A 377 6.73 37.30 19.33
CA TYR A 377 6.81 35.85 19.08
C TYR A 377 5.92 35.37 17.89
N LYS A 378 4.77 36.00 17.68
CA LYS A 378 3.91 35.68 16.54
C LYS A 378 4.55 35.98 15.20
N LYS A 379 5.16 37.14 15.03
CA LYS A 379 5.86 37.49 13.80
C LYS A 379 7.03 36.56 13.50
N ILE A 380 7.75 36.16 14.55
CA ILE A 380 8.87 35.23 14.44
C ILE A 380 8.36 33.86 13.97
N VAL A 381 7.31 33.33 14.59
CA VAL A 381 6.74 32.05 14.21
C VAL A 381 6.10 32.10 12.82
N ASP A 382 5.40 33.20 12.48
CA ASP A 382 4.78 33.36 11.16
C ASP A 382 5.83 33.45 10.03
N SER A 383 7.06 33.97 10.30
CA SER A 383 8.15 33.96 9.32
C SER A 383 8.73 32.56 9.05
N CYS A 384 8.52 31.61 9.95
CA CYS A 384 9.01 30.22 9.87
C CYS A 384 7.89 29.21 9.52
N THR A 385 6.65 29.69 9.31
CA THR A 385 5.50 28.82 9.08
C THR A 385 4.71 29.28 7.87
N GLU A 386 4.06 28.34 7.21
CA GLU A 386 3.08 28.64 6.18
C GLU A 386 1.72 28.02 6.55
N LYS A 387 0.67 28.61 6.04
CA LYS A 387 -0.68 28.02 6.09
C LYS A 387 -1.07 27.63 4.67
N PRO A 388 -0.83 26.37 4.28
CA PRO A 388 -1.18 25.93 2.94
C PRO A 388 -2.69 26.06 2.71
N ASP A 389 -3.06 26.23 1.44
CA ASP A 389 -4.46 26.19 1.04
C ASP A 389 -5.06 24.82 1.42
N GLY A 390 -6.26 24.87 2.02
CA GLY A 390 -7.00 23.65 2.34
C GLY A 390 -7.62 23.01 1.10
N GLU A 391 -7.85 21.73 1.17
CA GLU A 391 -8.65 21.00 0.18
C GLU A 391 -10.04 21.66 0.04
N VAL A 392 -10.52 21.75 -1.20
CA VAL A 392 -11.87 22.25 -1.48
C VAL A 392 -12.87 21.12 -1.26
N ILE A 393 -13.88 21.37 -0.41
CA ILE A 393 -14.90 20.38 -0.07
C ILE A 393 -16.29 20.99 -0.20
N ALA A 394 -17.28 20.15 -0.47
CA ALA A 394 -18.68 20.52 -0.42
C ALA A 394 -19.17 20.51 1.04
N VAL A 395 -19.89 21.52 1.43
CA VAL A 395 -20.54 21.67 2.75
C VAL A 395 -21.94 22.22 2.58
N GLU A 396 -22.74 22.19 3.65
CA GLU A 396 -24.07 22.85 3.67
C GLU A 396 -23.94 24.36 3.43
N GLU A 397 -24.95 24.97 2.79
CA GLU A 397 -24.99 26.42 2.56
C GLU A 397 -24.90 27.26 3.84
N SER A 398 -25.34 26.70 4.95
CA SER A 398 -25.30 27.32 6.31
C SER A 398 -23.86 27.42 6.87
N ASP A 399 -22.84 26.78 6.27
CA ASP A 399 -21.46 26.86 6.73
C ASP A 399 -20.94 28.30 6.63
N LYS A 400 -20.24 28.75 7.68
CA LYS A 400 -19.78 30.16 7.82
C LYS A 400 -18.52 30.47 6.98
N ARG A 401 -17.86 29.47 6.37
CA ARG A 401 -16.68 29.70 5.55
C ARG A 401 -17.07 30.36 4.22
N ALA A 402 -16.15 31.17 3.66
CA ALA A 402 -16.37 31.79 2.36
C ALA A 402 -16.52 30.72 1.27
N GLU A 403 -17.44 30.94 0.35
CA GLU A 403 -17.65 30.07 -0.80
C GLU A 403 -16.42 30.08 -1.71
N TYR A 404 -16.00 28.89 -2.14
CA TYR A 404 -14.97 28.72 -3.15
C TYR A 404 -15.61 28.68 -4.54
N VAL A 405 -15.26 29.64 -5.40
CA VAL A 405 -15.71 29.69 -6.79
C VAL A 405 -14.61 29.10 -7.67
N PRO A 406 -14.84 27.93 -8.34
CA PRO A 406 -13.88 27.35 -9.24
C PRO A 406 -13.59 28.28 -10.42
N GLN A 407 -12.30 28.53 -10.71
CA GLN A 407 -11.89 29.18 -11.97
C GLN A 407 -11.95 28.14 -13.07
N LEU A 408 -13.06 28.10 -13.82
CA LEU A 408 -13.18 27.25 -15.00
C LEU A 408 -12.28 27.83 -16.09
N GLU A 409 -11.23 27.12 -16.45
CA GLU A 409 -10.51 27.42 -17.70
C GLU A 409 -11.46 27.22 -18.86
N VAL A 410 -11.79 28.31 -19.54
CA VAL A 410 -12.49 28.25 -20.83
C VAL A 410 -11.51 27.62 -21.83
N LYS A 411 -11.64 26.33 -22.09
CA LYS A 411 -10.96 25.71 -23.22
C LYS A 411 -11.45 26.43 -24.49
N GLN A 412 -10.56 27.25 -25.06
CA GLN A 412 -10.71 27.79 -26.42
C GLN A 412 -10.55 26.68 -27.45
#